data_cd8263ddd4e95387520f848e3a091b48
#
_entry.id   cd8263ddd4e95387520f848e3a091b48
#
_cell.length_a   1.000
_cell.length_b   1.000
_cell.length_c   1.000
_cell.angle_alpha   90.00
_cell.angle_beta   90.00
_cell.angle_gamma   90.00
#
_symmetry.space_group_name_H-M   'P 1'
#
loop_
_entity.id
_entity.type
_entity.pdbx_description
1 polymer ?
#
loop_
_entity_poly.entity_id
_entity_poly.type
_entity_poly.pdbx_seq_one_letter_code
_entity_poly.pdbx_strand_id
1 'polypeptide(L)'
;AAVLAAKAGDAHVRPSPDTRYRFVGHAPADYFAQQPLRPLVVGFGPCGLFAALILAQMGLRPIVLERGKEVRQRTKDTWGLWRQGVLDPSS
;
A
#
# COMPACT_ATOMS: atom_id res chain seq x y z
N ALA A 1 -9.34 -24.95 -16.78
CA ALA A 1 -9.74 -26.29 -16.33
C ALA A 1 -9.13 -27.40 -17.19
N ALA A 2 -9.20 -27.29 -18.52
CA ALA A 2 -8.63 -28.31 -19.41
C ALA A 2 -7.11 -28.44 -19.27
N VAL A 3 -6.41 -27.33 -19.11
CA VAL A 3 -4.94 -27.32 -18.91
C VAL A 3 -4.57 -27.97 -17.57
N LEU A 4 -5.30 -27.69 -16.52
CA LEU A 4 -5.08 -28.30 -15.20
C LEU A 4 -5.32 -29.81 -15.25
N ALA A 5 -6.38 -30.26 -15.94
CA ALA A 5 -6.68 -31.68 -16.11
C ALA A 5 -5.58 -32.38 -16.90
N ALA A 6 -5.10 -31.76 -18.00
CA ALA A 6 -4.02 -32.31 -18.83
C ALA A 6 -2.67 -32.39 -18.12
N LYS A 7 -2.45 -31.54 -17.09
CA LYS A 7 -1.21 -31.46 -16.32
C LYS A 7 -1.35 -31.97 -14.88
N ALA A 8 -2.36 -32.77 -14.60
CA ALA A 8 -2.67 -33.23 -13.24
C ALA A 8 -1.51 -33.97 -12.54
N GLY A 9 -0.60 -34.61 -13.32
CA GLY A 9 0.59 -35.28 -12.77
C GLY A 9 1.81 -34.38 -12.58
N ASP A 10 1.76 -33.09 -12.99
CA ASP A 10 2.89 -32.16 -12.88
C ASP A 10 2.86 -31.42 -11.55
N ALA A 11 3.91 -31.60 -10.73
CA ALA A 11 4.03 -30.95 -9.43
C ALA A 11 4.16 -29.40 -9.51
N HIS A 12 4.55 -28.88 -10.68
CA HIS A 12 4.68 -27.44 -10.91
C HIS A 12 3.42 -26.76 -11.43
N VAL A 13 2.41 -27.55 -11.79
CA VAL A 13 1.13 -27.06 -12.29
C VAL A 13 0.04 -27.35 -11.27
N ARG A 14 -0.59 -26.29 -10.76
CA ARG A 14 -1.66 -26.39 -9.76
C ARG A 14 -2.67 -25.26 -9.99
N PRO A 15 -3.89 -25.38 -9.44
CA PRO A 15 -4.84 -24.27 -9.48
C PRO A 15 -4.25 -23.01 -8.88
N SER A 16 -4.55 -21.87 -9.50
CA SER A 16 -4.13 -20.58 -8.94
C SER A 16 -4.78 -20.38 -7.58
N PRO A 17 -3.98 -19.93 -6.56
CA PRO A 17 -4.57 -19.61 -5.27
C PRO A 17 -5.49 -18.40 -5.40
N ASP A 18 -6.45 -18.30 -4.50
CA ASP A 18 -7.24 -17.09 -4.34
C ASP A 18 -6.36 -16.00 -3.73
N THR A 19 -5.99 -15.02 -4.55
CA THR A 19 -5.13 -13.90 -4.15
C THR A 19 -5.93 -12.66 -3.72
N ARG A 20 -7.26 -12.75 -3.66
CA ARG A 20 -8.09 -11.65 -3.18
C ARG A 20 -7.78 -11.33 -1.73
N TYR A 21 -7.59 -10.04 -1.45
CA TYR A 21 -7.50 -9.60 -0.07
C TYR A 21 -8.86 -9.77 0.63
N ARG A 22 -8.83 -10.36 1.80
CA ARG A 22 -10.01 -10.52 2.65
C ARG A 22 -9.85 -9.64 3.87
N PHE A 23 -10.77 -8.69 4.04
CA PHE A 23 -10.73 -7.80 5.19
C PHE A 23 -10.95 -8.58 6.48
N VAL A 24 -10.06 -8.35 7.45
CA VAL A 24 -10.18 -9.00 8.78
C VAL A 24 -11.31 -8.43 9.61
N GLY A 25 -11.83 -7.26 9.24
CA GLY A 25 -12.94 -6.61 9.91
C GLY A 25 -13.28 -5.28 9.28
N HIS A 26 -14.34 -4.67 9.77
CA HIS A 26 -14.76 -3.31 9.41
C HIS A 26 -15.14 -2.56 10.68
N ALA A 27 -14.78 -1.28 10.74
CA ALA A 27 -15.20 -0.42 11.84
C ALA A 27 -16.72 -0.22 11.79
N PRO A 28 -17.42 -0.37 12.91
CA PRO A 28 -18.85 -0.01 12.97
C PRO A 28 -19.05 1.49 12.71
N ALA A 29 -20.27 1.89 12.33
CA ALA A 29 -20.56 3.27 11.96
C ALA A 29 -20.28 4.27 13.09
N ASP A 30 -20.43 3.83 14.35
CA ASP A 30 -20.21 4.64 15.54
C ASP A 30 -18.82 4.48 16.18
N TYR A 31 -17.89 3.81 15.47
CA TYR A 31 -16.57 3.48 16.01
C TYR A 31 -15.84 4.70 16.58
N PHE A 32 -15.81 5.80 15.84
CA PHE A 32 -15.09 7.01 16.27
C PHE A 32 -15.83 7.84 17.32
N ALA A 33 -17.10 7.57 17.58
CA ALA A 33 -17.80 8.14 18.72
C ALA A 33 -17.31 7.54 20.04
N GLN A 34 -16.90 6.27 20.03
CA GLN A 34 -16.39 5.54 21.19
C GLN A 34 -14.87 5.55 21.28
N GLN A 35 -14.19 5.52 20.12
CA GLN A 35 -12.73 5.50 19.99
C GLN A 35 -12.30 6.62 19.04
N PRO A 36 -11.97 7.81 19.57
CA PRO A 36 -11.61 8.96 18.73
C PRO A 36 -10.23 8.87 18.09
N LEU A 37 -9.35 7.99 18.58
CA LEU A 37 -8.01 7.85 18.05
C LEU A 37 -8.03 7.13 16.70
N ARG A 38 -7.33 7.72 15.73
CA ARG A 38 -7.22 7.20 14.37
C ARG A 38 -5.88 6.49 14.19
N PRO A 39 -5.82 5.40 13.38
CA PRO A 39 -4.54 4.77 13.08
C PRO A 39 -3.56 5.75 12.44
N LEU A 40 -2.30 5.65 12.82
CA LEU A 40 -1.23 6.46 12.28
C LEU A 40 -0.34 5.59 11.39
N VAL A 41 -0.20 5.97 10.12
CA VAL A 41 0.71 5.32 9.17
C VAL A 41 1.90 6.25 8.96
N VAL A 42 3.08 5.82 9.37
CA VAL A 42 4.31 6.61 9.23
C VAL A 42 5.07 6.14 8.01
N GLY A 43 5.20 7.03 7.03
CA GLY A 43 5.79 6.76 5.74
C GLY A 43 4.76 6.36 4.69
N PHE A 44 4.94 6.87 3.47
CA PHE A 44 4.03 6.63 2.36
C PHE A 44 4.75 5.97 1.17
N GLY A 45 5.64 5.03 1.47
CA GLY A 45 6.19 4.10 0.50
C GLY A 45 5.17 3.02 0.14
N PRO A 46 5.57 1.96 -0.60
CA PRO A 46 4.62 0.91 -1.01
C PRO A 46 3.87 0.28 0.16
N CYS A 47 4.55 -0.02 1.24
CA CYS A 47 3.92 -0.61 2.44
C CYS A 47 2.90 0.35 3.06
N GLY A 48 3.31 1.60 3.32
CA GLY A 48 2.45 2.60 3.94
C GLY A 48 1.24 2.95 3.08
N LEU A 49 1.43 3.02 1.75
CA LEU A 49 0.35 3.27 0.81
C LEU A 49 -0.75 2.20 0.90
N PHE A 50 -0.35 0.92 0.83
CA PHE A 50 -1.32 -0.18 0.92
C PHE A 50 -1.91 -0.32 2.32
N ALA A 51 -1.12 -0.10 3.38
CA ALA A 51 -1.65 -0.08 4.74
C ALA A 51 -2.73 0.98 4.90
N ALA A 52 -2.48 2.20 4.43
CA ALA A 52 -3.46 3.29 4.49
C ALA A 52 -4.72 2.96 3.68
N LEU A 53 -4.57 2.39 2.48
CA LEU A 53 -5.69 1.99 1.64
C LEU A 53 -6.58 0.96 2.35
N ILE A 54 -5.98 -0.10 2.87
CA ILE A 54 -6.72 -1.18 3.54
C ILE A 54 -7.42 -0.66 4.82
N LEU A 55 -6.72 0.14 5.62
CA LEU A 55 -7.30 0.75 6.82
C LEU A 55 -8.48 1.66 6.46
N ALA A 56 -8.35 2.45 5.39
CA ALA A 56 -9.43 3.31 4.92
C ALA A 56 -10.64 2.50 4.45
N GLN A 57 -10.41 1.41 3.72
CA GLN A 57 -11.48 0.54 3.24
C GLN A 57 -12.18 -0.20 4.38
N MET A 58 -11.49 -0.44 5.49
CA MET A 58 -12.11 -0.97 6.72
C MET A 58 -12.82 0.10 7.56
N GLY A 59 -12.85 1.34 7.13
CA GLY A 59 -13.53 2.42 7.81
C GLY A 59 -12.73 3.04 8.97
N LEU A 60 -11.41 2.80 9.06
CA LEU A 60 -10.60 3.23 10.20
C LEU A 60 -9.99 4.62 10.05
N ARG A 61 -10.20 5.31 8.93
CA ARG A 61 -9.80 6.71 8.70
C ARG A 61 -8.34 6.98 9.10
N PRO A 62 -7.35 6.33 8.49
CA PRO A 62 -5.95 6.48 8.90
C PRO A 62 -5.44 7.89 8.66
N ILE A 63 -4.47 8.29 9.48
CA ILE A 63 -3.67 9.50 9.27
C ILE A 63 -2.32 9.05 8.72
N VAL A 64 -1.91 9.63 7.59
CA VAL A 64 -0.63 9.28 6.95
C VAL A 64 0.35 10.43 7.13
N LEU A 65 1.53 10.12 7.64
CA LEU A 65 2.65 11.06 7.74
C LEU A 65 3.72 10.67 6.73
N GLU A 66 4.10 11.61 5.88
CA GLU A 66 5.15 11.42 4.90
C GLU A 66 6.20 12.52 5.05
N ARG A 67 7.47 12.11 5.13
CA ARG A 67 8.60 13.02 5.24
C ARG A 67 9.02 13.59 3.89
N GLY A 68 8.86 12.82 2.83
CA GLY A 68 9.29 13.21 1.49
C GLY A 68 8.55 14.43 0.97
N LYS A 69 9.19 15.10 0.04
CA LYS A 69 8.59 16.26 -0.64
C LYS A 69 7.47 15.83 -1.58
N GLU A 70 6.57 16.75 -1.88
CA GLU A 70 5.53 16.51 -2.90
C GLU A 70 6.15 16.19 -4.27
N VAL A 71 5.38 15.56 -5.12
CA VAL A 71 5.87 15.01 -6.40
C VAL A 71 6.54 16.06 -7.29
N ARG A 72 6.03 17.27 -7.35
CA ARG A 72 6.62 18.33 -8.18
C ARG A 72 8.02 18.71 -7.73
N GLN A 73 8.20 18.90 -6.42
CA GLN A 73 9.50 19.23 -5.87
C GLN A 73 10.46 18.05 -5.98
N ARG A 74 9.98 16.85 -5.72
CA ARG A 74 10.77 15.63 -5.84
C ARG A 74 11.23 15.38 -7.28
N THR A 75 10.41 15.68 -8.25
CA THR A 75 10.78 15.61 -9.68
C THR A 75 11.96 16.53 -9.98
N LYS A 76 11.96 17.76 -9.47
CA LYS A 76 13.07 18.70 -9.62
C LYS A 76 14.36 18.14 -9.01
N ASP A 77 14.27 17.58 -7.82
CA ASP A 77 15.42 17.02 -7.12
C ASP A 77 15.97 15.80 -7.87
N THR A 78 15.11 14.95 -8.40
CA THR A 78 15.50 13.78 -9.21
C THR A 78 16.20 14.21 -10.51
N TRP A 79 15.67 15.20 -11.22
CA TRP A 79 16.31 15.75 -12.42
C TRP A 79 17.62 16.45 -12.08
N GLY A 80 17.71 17.13 -10.94
CA GLY A 80 18.95 17.73 -10.45
C GLY A 80 20.03 16.68 -10.26
N LEU A 81 19.68 15.54 -9.66
CA LEU A 81 20.63 14.43 -9.50
C LEU A 81 21.06 13.84 -10.85
N TRP A 82 20.11 13.53 -11.72
CA TRP A 82 20.40 12.82 -12.95
C TRP A 82 21.10 13.68 -14.02
N ARG A 83 20.76 14.97 -14.10
CA ARG A 83 21.29 15.86 -15.11
C ARG A 83 22.45 16.73 -14.64
N GLN A 84 22.49 17.07 -13.37
CA GLN A 84 23.48 17.99 -12.81
C GLN A 84 24.35 17.35 -11.74
N GLY A 85 24.10 16.11 -11.36
CA GLY A 85 24.84 15.42 -10.31
C GLY A 85 24.65 15.99 -8.91
N VAL A 86 23.59 16.77 -8.69
CA VAL A 86 23.28 17.39 -7.39
C VAL A 86 22.36 16.50 -6.60
N LEU A 87 22.81 16.02 -5.45
CA LEU A 87 22.01 15.23 -4.52
C LEU A 87 21.44 16.12 -3.41
N ASP A 88 20.11 16.11 -3.27
CA ASP A 88 19.44 16.69 -2.12
C ASP A 88 19.13 15.58 -1.10
N PRO A 89 19.86 15.52 0.02
CA PRO A 89 19.67 14.45 1.00
C PRO A 89 18.35 14.56 1.76
N SER A 90 17.65 15.67 1.66
CA SER A 90 16.34 15.86 2.30
C SER A 90 15.16 15.42 1.42
N SER A 91 15.45 15.08 0.19
CA SER A 91 14.42 14.66 -0.77
C SER A 91 13.99 13.21 -0.60
#